data_b75addf6ecb517b6cdb4ec0c259e85e3
#
_entry.id   b75addf6ecb517b6cdb4ec0c259e85e3
#
_cell.length_a   1.000
_cell.length_b   1.000
_cell.length_c   1.000
_cell.angle_alpha   90.00
_cell.angle_beta   90.00
_cell.angle_gamma   90.00
#
_symmetry.space_group_name_H-M   'P 1'
#
loop_
_entity.id
_entity.type
_entity.pdbx_description
1 polymer ?
#
loop_
_entity_poly.entity_id
_entity_poly.type
_entity_poly.pdbx_seq_one_letter_code
_entity_poly.pdbx_strand_id
1 'polypeptide(L)'
;MIDDVVRPCGPYRLHLMTYGREYETPLPGGGRGQAWQRTDGLVVLRAPDEEGLALLRFCLALDADTAEFAQRFRSDPLLGPSIRNLHGLRPLRRPTVAHALLHAICGQLIEARRALAIERAVIRAVGEPVPTREALGALAPAQLRRLGLAAHRAATLVRVCRTIDVEGLRGLPIEAVEARLLRERGLGPWSLGVIALEGLGSYRHGLVGDLGLVKLCSALRGRWVELHETAELLEPYGEWAGLAGVYLLKGWSAGLVPGASADRARLVRSRAA
;
A
#
# COMPACT_ATOMS: atom_id res chain seq x y z
N MET A 1 -13.91 25.44 1.67
CA MET A 1 -13.32 24.46 2.63
C MET A 1 -14.36 24.17 3.68
N ILE A 2 -14.67 22.91 3.90
CA ILE A 2 -15.55 22.41 4.96
C ILE A 2 -14.76 21.49 5.88
N ASP A 3 -15.15 21.45 7.13
CA ASP A 3 -14.52 20.61 8.15
C ASP A 3 -15.50 19.53 8.62
N ASP A 4 -14.96 18.36 8.94
CA ASP A 4 -15.70 17.28 9.57
C ASP A 4 -14.87 16.66 10.70
N VAL A 5 -15.53 16.14 11.73
CA VAL A 5 -14.89 15.52 12.89
C VAL A 5 -15.36 14.09 13.02
N VAL A 6 -14.46 13.16 12.79
CA VAL A 6 -14.74 11.72 12.69
C VAL A 6 -14.14 10.95 13.85
N ARG A 7 -14.91 10.04 14.43
CA ARG A 7 -14.38 8.99 15.31
C ARG A 7 -14.00 7.79 14.43
N PRO A 8 -12.70 7.42 14.35
CA PRO A 8 -12.29 6.23 13.60
C PRO A 8 -12.94 4.96 14.17
N CYS A 9 -13.28 4.02 13.30
CA CYS A 9 -13.72 2.69 13.71
C CYS A 9 -12.55 1.92 14.34
N GLY A 10 -12.69 1.45 15.58
CA GLY A 10 -11.63 0.72 16.28
C GLY A 10 -10.34 1.52 16.55
N PRO A 11 -9.24 0.84 16.86
CA PRO A 11 -7.96 1.48 17.18
C PRO A 11 -7.40 2.27 16.01
N TYR A 12 -6.92 3.50 16.28
CA TYR A 12 -6.39 4.38 15.24
C TYR A 12 -5.33 5.36 15.78
N ARG A 13 -4.20 5.46 15.09
CA ARG A 13 -3.14 6.43 15.40
C ARG A 13 -2.56 7.00 14.12
N LEU A 14 -2.95 8.22 13.75
CA LEU A 14 -2.54 8.88 12.51
C LEU A 14 -1.01 8.97 12.37
N HIS A 15 -0.29 9.31 13.45
CA HIS A 15 1.17 9.46 13.44
C HIS A 15 1.95 8.18 13.08
N LEU A 16 1.33 6.99 13.20
CA LEU A 16 1.96 5.74 12.76
C LEU A 16 1.97 5.56 11.24
N MET A 17 1.14 6.33 10.53
CA MET A 17 0.94 6.24 9.10
C MET A 17 1.57 7.41 8.34
N THR A 18 1.76 8.53 9.01
CA THR A 18 2.28 9.78 8.44
C THR A 18 3.64 10.13 9.06
N TYR A 19 4.38 11.02 8.43
CA TYR A 19 5.65 11.56 8.98
C TYR A 19 5.43 12.70 9.98
N GLY A 20 4.27 12.72 10.66
CA GLY A 20 3.90 13.75 11.62
C GLY A 20 2.50 13.54 12.14
N ARG A 21 1.94 14.59 12.76
CA ARG A 21 0.57 14.57 13.30
C ARG A 21 -0.49 15.02 12.30
N GLU A 22 -0.06 15.43 11.13
CA GLU A 22 -0.91 15.95 10.06
C GLU A 22 -0.75 15.11 8.80
N TYR A 23 -1.81 15.04 8.03
CA TYR A 23 -1.86 14.42 6.72
C TYR A 23 -2.37 15.43 5.72
N GLU A 24 -1.72 15.52 4.58
CA GLU A 24 -2.17 16.34 3.46
C GLU A 24 -2.05 15.55 2.17
N THR A 25 -3.06 15.62 1.33
CA THR A 25 -3.08 14.97 0.03
C THR A 25 -3.78 15.83 -1.00
N PRO A 26 -3.30 15.83 -2.26
CA PRO A 26 -4.07 16.40 -3.35
C PRO A 26 -5.35 15.59 -3.57
N LEU A 27 -6.40 16.26 -4.05
CA LEU A 27 -7.68 15.66 -4.38
C LEU A 27 -7.88 15.63 -5.90
N PRO A 28 -8.59 14.62 -6.45
CA PRO A 28 -9.05 14.66 -7.84
C PRO A 28 -9.89 15.91 -8.10
N GLY A 29 -9.77 16.48 -9.29
CA GLY A 29 -10.48 17.73 -9.62
C GLY A 29 -9.84 19.02 -9.07
N GLY A 30 -8.76 18.88 -8.30
CA GLY A 30 -8.01 20.01 -7.73
C GLY A 30 -8.27 20.23 -6.25
N GLY A 31 -7.48 21.13 -5.66
CA GLY A 31 -7.54 21.37 -4.22
C GLY A 31 -6.73 20.36 -3.40
N ARG A 32 -6.82 20.50 -2.09
CA ARG A 32 -6.10 19.66 -1.12
C ARG A 32 -7.03 19.27 0.02
N GLY A 33 -6.86 18.04 0.46
CA GLY A 33 -7.44 17.53 1.68
C GLY A 33 -6.42 17.52 2.80
N GLN A 34 -6.82 17.88 4.00
CA GLN A 34 -6.02 17.91 5.21
C GLN A 34 -6.68 17.11 6.33
N ALA A 35 -5.88 16.49 7.18
CA ALA A 35 -6.40 15.82 8.37
C ALA A 35 -5.39 15.88 9.51
N TRP A 36 -5.89 15.92 10.76
CA TRP A 36 -5.08 15.81 11.97
C TRP A 36 -5.85 15.09 13.06
N GLN A 37 -5.13 14.38 13.91
CA GLN A 37 -5.73 13.67 15.02
C GLN A 37 -5.62 14.49 16.31
N ARG A 38 -6.74 14.68 16.99
CA ARG A 38 -6.85 15.34 18.28
C ARG A 38 -6.39 14.42 19.41
N THR A 39 -6.15 15.00 20.58
CA THR A 39 -5.74 14.26 21.79
C THR A 39 -6.83 13.33 22.34
N ASP A 40 -8.11 13.63 22.06
CA ASP A 40 -9.26 12.78 22.38
C ASP A 40 -9.47 11.60 21.40
N GLY A 41 -8.57 11.47 20.41
CA GLY A 41 -8.59 10.41 19.43
C GLY A 41 -9.46 10.68 18.19
N LEU A 42 -10.25 11.75 18.17
CA LEU A 42 -11.01 12.17 16.99
C LEU A 42 -10.07 12.67 15.89
N VAL A 43 -10.48 12.48 14.64
CA VAL A 43 -9.77 12.99 13.46
C VAL A 43 -10.58 14.11 12.85
N VAL A 44 -9.95 15.26 12.69
CA VAL A 44 -10.53 16.39 11.96
C VAL A 44 -10.09 16.27 10.51
N LEU A 45 -11.05 16.38 9.61
CA LEU A 45 -10.86 16.39 8.15
C LEU A 45 -11.22 17.77 7.64
N ARG A 46 -10.48 18.25 6.64
CA ARG A 46 -10.75 19.49 5.93
C ARG A 46 -10.61 19.28 4.43
N ALA A 47 -11.64 19.62 3.68
CA ALA A 47 -11.65 19.48 2.22
C ALA A 47 -12.47 20.61 1.56
N PRO A 48 -12.36 20.79 0.23
CA PRO A 48 -13.20 21.76 -0.50
C PRO A 48 -14.70 21.47 -0.39
N ASP A 49 -15.07 20.20 -0.37
CA ASP A 49 -16.44 19.70 -0.47
C ASP A 49 -16.62 18.33 0.21
N GLU A 50 -17.84 17.81 0.20
CA GLU A 50 -18.21 16.52 0.80
C GLU A 50 -17.51 15.32 0.11
N GLU A 51 -17.28 15.39 -1.20
CA GLU A 51 -16.56 14.34 -1.94
C GLU A 51 -15.12 14.26 -1.48
N GLY A 52 -14.46 15.40 -1.28
CA GLY A 52 -13.12 15.47 -0.71
C GLY A 52 -13.06 14.93 0.73
N LEU A 53 -14.07 15.21 1.56
CA LEU A 53 -14.17 14.64 2.92
C LEU A 53 -14.33 13.10 2.87
N ALA A 54 -15.19 12.59 2.01
CA ALA A 54 -15.40 11.15 1.83
C ALA A 54 -14.11 10.47 1.34
N LEU A 55 -13.39 11.11 0.42
CA LEU A 55 -12.10 10.61 -0.07
C LEU A 55 -11.03 10.60 1.02
N LEU A 56 -10.97 11.64 1.87
CA LEU A 56 -10.05 11.66 3.03
C LEU A 56 -10.36 10.53 4.01
N ARG A 57 -11.63 10.28 4.32
CA ARG A 57 -12.04 9.13 5.15
C ARG A 57 -11.52 7.82 4.57
N PHE A 58 -11.67 7.63 3.26
CA PHE A 58 -11.14 6.47 2.55
C PHE A 58 -9.62 6.40 2.62
N CYS A 59 -8.90 7.47 2.25
CA CYS A 59 -7.43 7.51 2.22
C CYS A 59 -6.81 7.21 3.58
N LEU A 60 -7.45 7.69 4.65
CA LEU A 60 -7.02 7.48 6.03
C LEU A 60 -7.55 6.17 6.64
N ALA A 61 -8.33 5.39 5.89
CA ALA A 61 -8.95 4.16 6.36
C ALA A 61 -9.77 4.33 7.66
N LEU A 62 -10.48 5.46 7.84
CA LEU A 62 -11.17 5.77 9.10
C LEU A 62 -12.33 4.81 9.39
N ASP A 63 -12.98 4.29 8.35
CA ASP A 63 -14.11 3.37 8.45
C ASP A 63 -13.69 1.89 8.54
N ALA A 64 -12.39 1.59 8.44
CA ALA A 64 -11.89 0.23 8.51
C ALA A 64 -11.71 -0.19 9.98
N ASP A 65 -12.52 -1.13 10.47
CA ASP A 65 -12.29 -1.70 11.78
C ASP A 65 -11.21 -2.78 11.73
N THR A 66 -10.15 -2.59 12.53
CA THR A 66 -9.04 -3.53 12.68
C THR A 66 -8.97 -4.13 14.09
N ALA A 67 -10.03 -3.99 14.88
CA ALA A 67 -10.07 -4.51 16.26
C ALA A 67 -10.00 -6.04 16.28
N GLU A 68 -10.72 -6.72 15.38
CA GLU A 68 -10.68 -8.18 15.24
C GLU A 68 -9.27 -8.67 14.90
N PHE A 69 -8.61 -8.05 13.93
CA PHE A 69 -7.22 -8.35 13.60
C PHE A 69 -6.30 -8.22 14.81
N ALA A 70 -6.40 -7.09 15.52
CA ALA A 70 -5.57 -6.85 16.69
C ALA A 70 -5.85 -7.85 17.81
N GLN A 71 -7.10 -8.24 18.04
CA GLN A 71 -7.47 -9.24 19.03
C GLN A 71 -6.98 -10.63 18.66
N ARG A 72 -7.24 -11.08 17.43
CA ARG A 72 -6.91 -12.40 16.92
C ARG A 72 -5.41 -12.69 16.95
N PHE A 73 -4.59 -11.72 16.54
CA PHE A 73 -3.15 -11.91 16.38
C PHE A 73 -2.28 -11.27 17.47
N ARG A 74 -2.88 -10.75 18.56
CA ARG A 74 -2.14 -10.11 19.66
C ARG A 74 -1.11 -11.03 20.33
N SER A 75 -1.39 -12.33 20.39
CA SER A 75 -0.54 -13.35 21.00
C SER A 75 0.27 -14.13 19.96
N ASP A 76 0.18 -13.78 18.67
CA ASP A 76 0.99 -14.42 17.64
C ASP A 76 2.48 -14.21 17.94
N PRO A 77 3.31 -15.27 17.87
CA PRO A 77 4.72 -15.20 18.26
C PRO A 77 5.54 -14.25 17.39
N LEU A 78 5.17 -14.09 16.12
CA LEU A 78 5.90 -13.25 15.16
C LEU A 78 5.31 -11.83 15.08
N LEU A 79 3.98 -11.73 14.95
CA LEU A 79 3.27 -10.49 14.68
C LEU A 79 2.84 -9.75 15.96
N GLY A 80 2.59 -10.49 17.04
CA GLY A 80 2.04 -9.95 18.29
C GLY A 80 2.80 -8.77 18.88
N PRO A 81 4.16 -8.78 18.95
CA PRO A 81 4.92 -7.62 19.41
C PRO A 81 4.68 -6.37 18.56
N SER A 82 4.58 -6.53 17.24
CA SER A 82 4.27 -5.43 16.31
C SER A 82 2.86 -4.88 16.56
N ILE A 83 1.86 -5.75 16.74
CA ILE A 83 0.47 -5.34 17.03
C ILE A 83 0.37 -4.55 18.34
N ARG A 84 1.05 -5.00 19.40
CA ARG A 84 1.03 -4.30 20.71
C ARG A 84 1.68 -2.92 20.64
N ASN A 85 2.81 -2.79 19.95
CA ASN A 85 3.57 -1.54 19.88
C ASN A 85 3.03 -0.56 18.82
N LEU A 86 2.52 -1.07 17.70
CA LEU A 86 1.98 -0.28 16.60
C LEU A 86 0.44 -0.30 16.57
N HIS A 87 -0.18 -0.46 17.75
CA HIS A 87 -1.63 -0.53 17.87
C HIS A 87 -2.33 0.67 17.24
N GLY A 88 -3.22 0.42 16.29
CA GLY A 88 -3.90 1.46 15.51
C GLY A 88 -3.18 1.88 14.23
N LEU A 89 -2.11 1.17 13.83
CA LEU A 89 -1.52 1.33 12.51
C LEU A 89 -2.49 0.84 11.43
N ARG A 90 -2.65 1.63 10.36
CA ARG A 90 -3.38 1.25 9.15
C ARG A 90 -2.60 1.74 7.92
N PRO A 91 -2.59 0.99 6.80
CA PRO A 91 -1.99 1.49 5.57
C PRO A 91 -2.78 2.69 5.03
N LEU A 92 -2.09 3.74 4.62
CA LEU A 92 -2.70 4.82 3.86
C LEU A 92 -3.16 4.29 2.49
N ARG A 93 -4.31 4.78 2.03
CA ARG A 93 -4.85 4.43 0.72
C ARG A 93 -4.62 5.55 -0.27
N ARG A 94 -4.62 5.22 -1.54
CA ARG A 94 -4.46 6.19 -2.63
C ARG A 94 -5.81 6.79 -3.02
N PRO A 95 -5.83 8.06 -3.44
CA PRO A 95 -7.08 8.72 -3.85
C PRO A 95 -7.79 7.99 -4.99
N THR A 96 -7.04 7.46 -5.97
CA THR A 96 -7.58 6.70 -7.12
C THR A 96 -6.97 5.31 -7.18
N VAL A 97 -7.67 4.35 -7.78
CA VAL A 97 -7.14 3.01 -8.06
C VAL A 97 -6.04 3.08 -9.12
N ALA A 98 -6.16 4.01 -10.06
CA ALA A 98 -5.11 4.30 -11.04
C ALA A 98 -3.79 4.74 -10.37
N HIS A 99 -3.87 5.52 -9.29
CA HIS A 99 -2.68 5.88 -8.49
C HIS A 99 -2.07 4.66 -7.79
N ALA A 100 -2.90 3.78 -7.21
CA ALA A 100 -2.42 2.53 -6.61
C ALA A 100 -1.79 1.60 -7.66
N LEU A 101 -2.36 1.52 -8.87
CA LEU A 101 -1.78 0.79 -10.00
C LEU A 101 -0.42 1.37 -10.42
N LEU A 102 -0.31 2.69 -10.54
CA LEU A 102 0.96 3.37 -10.84
C LEU A 102 2.01 3.03 -9.77
N HIS A 103 1.65 3.13 -8.49
CA HIS A 103 2.53 2.77 -7.37
C HIS A 103 2.99 1.32 -7.45
N ALA A 104 2.06 0.38 -7.67
CA ALA A 104 2.37 -1.03 -7.84
C ALA A 104 3.34 -1.26 -8.99
N ILE A 105 3.09 -0.69 -10.16
CA ILE A 105 3.96 -0.89 -11.34
C ILE A 105 5.35 -0.25 -11.15
N CYS A 106 5.44 0.92 -10.52
CA CYS A 106 6.71 1.54 -10.21
C CYS A 106 7.53 0.73 -9.19
N GLY A 107 6.86 0.11 -8.22
CA GLY A 107 7.50 -0.60 -7.11
C GLY A 107 7.99 -2.03 -7.42
N GLN A 108 7.60 -2.62 -8.56
CA GLN A 108 7.99 -4.00 -8.89
C GLN A 108 9.52 -4.20 -8.86
N LEU A 109 10.01 -5.06 -7.96
CA LEU A 109 11.40 -5.53 -7.89
C LEU A 109 12.48 -4.42 -7.90
N ILE A 110 12.18 -3.25 -7.34
CA ILE A 110 13.16 -2.16 -7.19
C ILE A 110 13.12 -1.57 -5.77
N GLU A 111 14.15 -0.84 -5.41
CA GLU A 111 14.18 -0.14 -4.13
C GLU A 111 13.07 0.91 -4.05
N ALA A 112 12.42 1.00 -2.88
CA ALA A 112 11.29 1.89 -2.62
C ALA A 112 11.62 3.37 -2.93
N ARG A 113 12.85 3.83 -2.63
CA ARG A 113 13.29 5.20 -2.95
C ARG A 113 13.28 5.48 -4.45
N ARG A 114 13.77 4.52 -5.25
CA ARG A 114 13.79 4.63 -6.71
C ARG A 114 12.37 4.54 -7.29
N ALA A 115 11.55 3.62 -6.78
CA ALA A 115 10.14 3.50 -7.15
C ALA A 115 9.39 4.82 -6.97
N LEU A 116 9.53 5.43 -5.79
CA LEU A 116 8.91 6.71 -5.45
C LEU A 116 9.41 7.86 -6.34
N ALA A 117 10.70 7.87 -6.70
CA ALA A 117 11.25 8.88 -7.61
C ALA A 117 10.62 8.77 -9.02
N ILE A 118 10.46 7.55 -9.55
CA ILE A 118 9.80 7.29 -10.84
C ILE A 118 8.32 7.67 -10.76
N GLU A 119 7.60 7.23 -9.73
CA GLU A 119 6.20 7.58 -9.50
C GLU A 119 5.97 9.09 -9.52
N ARG A 120 6.76 9.83 -8.75
CA ARG A 120 6.71 11.31 -8.74
C ARG A 120 7.02 11.94 -10.10
N ALA A 121 7.96 11.36 -10.86
CA ALA A 121 8.27 11.84 -12.20
C ALA A 121 7.09 11.61 -13.16
N VAL A 122 6.41 10.47 -13.07
CA VAL A 122 5.21 10.19 -13.87
C VAL A 122 4.07 11.13 -13.49
N ILE A 123 3.80 11.34 -12.21
CA ILE A 123 2.75 12.27 -11.73
C ILE A 123 3.01 13.69 -12.26
N ARG A 124 4.27 14.17 -12.21
CA ARG A 124 4.60 15.48 -12.80
C ARG A 124 4.41 15.53 -14.31
N ALA A 125 4.70 14.45 -15.02
CA ALA A 125 4.54 14.38 -16.47
C ALA A 125 3.06 14.30 -16.91
N VAL A 126 2.20 13.74 -16.06
CA VAL A 126 0.74 13.76 -16.24
C VAL A 126 0.19 15.19 -16.11
N GLY A 127 0.81 16.02 -15.25
CA GLY A 127 0.36 17.39 -15.00
C GLY A 127 -0.82 17.51 -14.04
N GLU A 128 -1.32 16.38 -13.52
CA GLU A 128 -2.38 16.32 -12.52
C GLU A 128 -1.80 15.83 -11.18
N PRO A 129 -2.15 16.45 -10.05
CA PRO A 129 -1.62 16.08 -8.75
C PRO A 129 -2.06 14.68 -8.28
N VAL A 130 -3.21 14.20 -8.79
CA VAL A 130 -3.71 12.85 -8.60
C VAL A 130 -3.84 12.19 -9.97
N PRO A 131 -3.06 11.13 -10.27
CA PRO A 131 -3.12 10.49 -11.58
C PRO A 131 -4.45 9.77 -11.76
N THR A 132 -5.09 10.03 -12.90
CA THR A 132 -6.30 9.36 -13.35
C THR A 132 -5.98 8.26 -14.35
N ARG A 133 -6.90 7.34 -14.56
CA ARG A 133 -6.79 6.29 -15.58
C ARG A 133 -6.60 6.88 -16.98
N GLU A 134 -7.36 7.91 -17.29
CA GLU A 134 -7.35 8.59 -18.58
C GLU A 134 -6.00 9.26 -18.83
N ALA A 135 -5.50 10.01 -17.85
CA ALA A 135 -4.23 10.71 -17.94
C ALA A 135 -3.03 9.74 -18.07
N LEU A 136 -3.02 8.64 -17.31
CA LEU A 136 -2.00 7.60 -17.42
C LEU A 136 -2.10 6.84 -18.76
N GLY A 137 -3.32 6.55 -19.23
CA GLY A 137 -3.57 5.88 -20.49
C GLY A 137 -3.23 6.73 -21.73
N ALA A 138 -3.25 8.05 -21.60
CA ALA A 138 -2.87 8.98 -22.67
C ALA A 138 -1.35 9.02 -22.90
N LEU A 139 -0.53 8.65 -21.91
CA LEU A 139 0.93 8.62 -22.07
C LEU A 139 1.38 7.57 -23.09
N ALA A 140 2.46 7.90 -23.84
CA ALA A 140 3.14 6.91 -24.64
C ALA A 140 4.12 6.08 -23.77
N PRO A 141 4.24 4.76 -23.97
CA PRO A 141 5.23 3.95 -23.24
C PRO A 141 6.67 4.48 -23.34
N ALA A 142 7.03 5.12 -24.46
CA ALA A 142 8.33 5.74 -24.66
C ALA A 142 8.57 6.94 -23.71
N GLN A 143 7.53 7.70 -23.37
CA GLN A 143 7.62 8.79 -22.39
C GLN A 143 7.91 8.22 -20.99
N LEU A 144 7.17 7.18 -20.57
CA LEU A 144 7.36 6.52 -19.28
C LEU A 144 8.77 5.91 -19.14
N ARG A 145 9.31 5.37 -20.24
CA ARG A 145 10.70 4.87 -20.26
C ARG A 145 11.71 5.97 -20.01
N ARG A 146 11.54 7.16 -20.57
CA ARG A 146 12.42 8.32 -20.32
C ARG A 146 12.36 8.78 -18.86
N LEU A 147 11.24 8.51 -18.17
CA LEU A 147 11.07 8.78 -16.74
C LEU A 147 11.66 7.68 -15.84
N GLY A 148 12.26 6.64 -16.41
CA GLY A 148 12.94 5.57 -15.70
C GLY A 148 12.14 4.27 -15.52
N LEU A 149 10.92 4.18 -16.07
CA LEU A 149 10.13 2.95 -16.01
C LEU A 149 10.62 1.94 -17.06
N ALA A 150 10.81 0.68 -16.67
CA ALA A 150 11.21 -0.37 -17.61
C ALA A 150 10.18 -0.55 -18.75
N ALA A 151 10.63 -0.91 -19.94
CA ALA A 151 9.79 -0.94 -21.14
C ALA A 151 8.51 -1.78 -20.97
N HIS A 152 8.64 -2.99 -20.41
CA HIS A 152 7.49 -3.88 -20.18
C HIS A 152 6.50 -3.30 -19.17
N ARG A 153 6.98 -2.61 -18.10
CA ARG A 153 6.14 -1.95 -17.10
C ARG A 153 5.41 -0.75 -17.68
N ALA A 154 6.11 0.06 -18.48
CA ALA A 154 5.51 1.18 -19.19
C ALA A 154 4.37 0.72 -20.12
N ALA A 155 4.60 -0.36 -20.88
CA ALA A 155 3.57 -0.95 -21.73
C ALA A 155 2.39 -1.52 -20.91
N THR A 156 2.67 -2.19 -19.80
CA THR A 156 1.63 -2.72 -18.89
C THR A 156 0.77 -1.60 -18.33
N LEU A 157 1.37 -0.54 -17.78
CA LEU A 157 0.62 0.60 -17.19
C LEU A 157 -0.36 1.19 -18.21
N VAL A 158 0.16 1.57 -19.38
CA VAL A 158 -0.66 2.20 -20.44
C VAL A 158 -1.77 1.26 -20.93
N ARG A 159 -1.45 -0.01 -21.16
CA ARG A 159 -2.41 -1.01 -21.61
C ARG A 159 -3.53 -1.20 -20.59
N VAL A 160 -3.21 -1.44 -19.31
CA VAL A 160 -4.20 -1.64 -18.25
C VAL A 160 -5.10 -0.41 -18.11
N CYS A 161 -4.54 0.80 -18.09
CA CYS A 161 -5.32 2.03 -18.03
C CYS A 161 -6.25 2.22 -19.24
N ARG A 162 -5.91 1.71 -20.41
CA ARG A 162 -6.74 1.80 -21.63
C ARG A 162 -7.84 0.74 -21.68
N THR A 163 -7.57 -0.46 -21.16
CA THR A 163 -8.46 -1.62 -21.38
C THR A 163 -9.32 -1.95 -20.17
N ILE A 164 -8.96 -1.47 -18.97
CA ILE A 164 -9.69 -1.75 -17.72
C ILE A 164 -10.22 -0.46 -17.12
N ASP A 165 -11.48 -0.47 -16.74
CA ASP A 165 -12.01 0.51 -15.82
C ASP A 165 -11.51 0.20 -14.40
N VAL A 166 -10.34 0.78 -14.07
CA VAL A 166 -9.68 0.50 -12.79
C VAL A 166 -10.40 1.11 -11.62
N GLU A 167 -11.07 2.26 -11.80
CA GLU A 167 -11.85 2.89 -10.72
C GLU A 167 -13.10 2.08 -10.40
N GLY A 168 -13.74 1.48 -11.40
CA GLY A 168 -14.88 0.58 -11.24
C GLY A 168 -14.57 -0.68 -10.44
N LEU A 169 -13.28 -1.03 -10.27
CA LEU A 169 -12.87 -2.17 -9.43
C LEU A 169 -13.28 -2.00 -7.95
N ARG A 170 -13.43 -0.76 -7.45
CA ARG A 170 -13.91 -0.52 -6.07
C ARG A 170 -15.32 -1.06 -5.81
N GLY A 171 -16.15 -1.16 -6.83
CA GLY A 171 -17.50 -1.68 -6.73
C GLY A 171 -17.64 -3.20 -6.88
N LEU A 172 -16.53 -3.92 -7.14
CA LEU A 172 -16.55 -5.35 -7.39
C LEU A 172 -16.15 -6.17 -6.14
N PRO A 173 -16.68 -7.40 -6.01
CA PRO A 173 -16.15 -8.37 -5.06
C PRO A 173 -14.66 -8.60 -5.29
N ILE A 174 -13.90 -8.78 -4.21
CA ILE A 174 -12.44 -8.86 -4.30
C ILE A 174 -11.95 -10.06 -5.13
N GLU A 175 -12.71 -11.15 -5.17
CA GLU A 175 -12.43 -12.32 -6.00
C GLU A 175 -12.55 -12.00 -7.50
N ALA A 176 -13.51 -11.16 -7.87
CA ALA A 176 -13.66 -10.70 -9.26
C ALA A 176 -12.52 -9.75 -9.66
N VAL A 177 -12.08 -8.89 -8.73
CA VAL A 177 -10.90 -8.03 -8.93
C VAL A 177 -9.65 -8.89 -9.13
N GLU A 178 -9.41 -9.87 -8.28
CA GLU A 178 -8.31 -10.81 -8.39
C GLU A 178 -8.29 -11.49 -9.75
N ALA A 179 -9.40 -12.15 -10.10
CA ALA A 179 -9.53 -12.84 -11.38
C ALA A 179 -9.28 -11.93 -12.60
N ARG A 180 -9.67 -10.64 -12.50
CA ARG A 180 -9.46 -9.67 -13.56
C ARG A 180 -8.02 -9.21 -13.65
N LEU A 181 -7.41 -8.80 -12.52
CA LEU A 181 -6.06 -8.23 -12.52
C LEU A 181 -4.98 -9.28 -12.80
N LEU A 182 -5.13 -10.52 -12.32
CA LEU A 182 -4.14 -11.58 -12.56
C LEU A 182 -4.15 -12.10 -14.01
N ARG A 183 -5.17 -11.82 -14.80
CA ARG A 183 -5.17 -12.07 -16.26
C ARG A 183 -4.29 -11.07 -17.02
N GLU A 184 -3.98 -9.94 -16.38
CA GLU A 184 -3.20 -8.88 -17.02
C GLU A 184 -1.70 -9.21 -16.99
N ARG A 185 -1.12 -9.40 -18.17
CA ARG A 185 0.33 -9.64 -18.26
C ARG A 185 1.11 -8.48 -17.62
N GLY A 186 1.97 -8.81 -16.69
CA GLY A 186 2.79 -7.84 -15.94
C GLY A 186 2.19 -7.39 -14.61
N LEU A 187 1.01 -7.90 -14.23
CA LEU A 187 0.48 -7.83 -12.88
C LEU A 187 0.56 -9.21 -12.24
N GLY A 188 1.20 -9.30 -11.09
CA GLY A 188 1.35 -10.53 -10.31
C GLY A 188 0.76 -10.37 -8.90
N PRO A 189 0.93 -11.40 -8.04
CA PRO A 189 0.38 -11.39 -6.68
C PRO A 189 0.78 -10.16 -5.86
N TRP A 190 2.03 -9.71 -5.98
CA TRP A 190 2.49 -8.49 -5.30
C TRP A 190 1.73 -7.24 -5.76
N SER A 191 1.58 -7.06 -7.08
CA SER A 191 0.84 -5.92 -7.63
C SER A 191 -0.62 -5.94 -7.22
N LEU A 192 -1.25 -7.13 -7.23
CA LEU A 192 -2.61 -7.33 -6.72
C LEU A 192 -2.71 -6.91 -5.25
N GLY A 193 -1.77 -7.38 -4.40
CA GLY A 193 -1.73 -7.02 -2.98
C GLY A 193 -1.65 -5.51 -2.74
N VAL A 194 -0.78 -4.80 -3.49
CA VAL A 194 -0.66 -3.34 -3.40
C VAL A 194 -1.94 -2.64 -3.85
N ILE A 195 -2.52 -3.03 -5.00
CA ILE A 195 -3.76 -2.43 -5.51
C ILE A 195 -4.93 -2.70 -4.55
N ALA A 196 -5.05 -3.92 -4.03
CA ALA A 196 -6.08 -4.27 -3.06
C ALA A 196 -5.94 -3.44 -1.77
N LEU A 197 -4.74 -3.34 -1.24
CA LEU A 197 -4.46 -2.64 0.03
C LEU A 197 -4.63 -1.12 -0.10
N GLU A 198 -3.99 -0.51 -1.09
CA GLU A 198 -3.90 0.95 -1.21
C GLU A 198 -4.99 1.54 -2.13
N GLY A 199 -5.47 0.79 -3.11
CA GLY A 199 -6.48 1.26 -4.07
C GLY A 199 -7.91 0.91 -3.67
N LEU A 200 -8.12 -0.29 -3.11
CA LEU A 200 -9.45 -0.82 -2.81
C LEU A 200 -9.75 -0.86 -1.30
N GLY A 201 -8.73 -0.76 -0.45
CA GLY A 201 -8.88 -0.84 1.01
C GLY A 201 -9.15 -2.25 1.53
N SER A 202 -8.84 -3.28 0.74
CA SER A 202 -8.97 -4.69 1.13
C SER A 202 -7.68 -5.20 1.75
N TYR A 203 -7.79 -5.90 2.88
CA TYR A 203 -6.67 -6.52 3.58
C TYR A 203 -6.42 -7.98 3.18
N ARG A 204 -7.25 -8.55 2.31
CA ARG A 204 -7.27 -9.97 1.98
C ARG A 204 -6.02 -10.45 1.24
N HIS A 205 -5.48 -9.63 0.34
CA HIS A 205 -4.32 -10.02 -0.44
C HIS A 205 -3.03 -9.56 0.22
N GLY A 206 -2.16 -10.53 0.53
CA GLY A 206 -0.83 -10.27 1.06
C GLY A 206 0.12 -9.68 0.02
N LEU A 207 1.15 -9.00 0.49
CA LEU A 207 2.22 -8.44 -0.35
C LEU A 207 3.22 -9.54 -0.77
N VAL A 208 2.72 -10.62 -1.39
CA VAL A 208 3.52 -11.79 -1.78
C VAL A 208 4.60 -11.38 -2.79
N GLY A 209 5.85 -11.67 -2.47
CA GLY A 209 7.01 -11.27 -3.29
C GLY A 209 7.54 -9.87 -2.98
N ASP A 210 7.05 -9.20 -1.94
CA ASP A 210 7.63 -7.94 -1.48
C ASP A 210 9.08 -8.14 -1.03
N LEU A 211 9.99 -7.28 -1.53
CA LEU A 211 11.42 -7.41 -1.22
C LEU A 211 11.74 -7.22 0.28
N GLY A 212 10.95 -6.43 0.99
CA GLY A 212 11.06 -6.31 2.44
C GLY A 212 10.66 -7.60 3.13
N LEU A 213 9.55 -8.22 2.71
CA LEU A 213 9.10 -9.51 3.22
C LEU A 213 10.07 -10.65 2.84
N VAL A 214 10.64 -10.63 1.64
CA VAL A 214 11.71 -11.58 1.25
C VAL A 214 12.90 -11.48 2.20
N LYS A 215 13.39 -10.27 2.48
CA LYS A 215 14.49 -10.04 3.42
C LYS A 215 14.13 -10.48 4.84
N LEU A 216 12.93 -10.16 5.31
CA LEU A 216 12.43 -10.57 6.62
C LEU A 216 12.35 -12.11 6.71
N CYS A 217 11.73 -12.76 5.74
CA CYS A 217 11.60 -14.21 5.69
C CYS A 217 12.98 -14.89 5.63
N SER A 218 13.92 -14.33 4.85
CA SER A 218 15.30 -14.79 4.77
C SER A 218 16.03 -14.70 6.12
N ALA A 219 15.84 -13.60 6.85
CA ALA A 219 16.40 -13.42 8.19
C ALA A 219 15.84 -14.44 9.18
N LEU A 220 14.54 -14.72 9.12
CA LEU A 220 13.88 -15.72 9.97
C LEU A 220 14.37 -17.15 9.67
N ARG A 221 14.48 -17.51 8.39
CA ARG A 221 14.87 -18.85 7.93
C ARG A 221 16.37 -19.09 7.92
N GLY A 222 17.19 -18.04 8.05
CA GLY A 222 18.66 -18.15 8.00
C GLY A 222 19.23 -18.50 6.62
N ARG A 223 18.42 -18.43 5.56
CA ARG A 223 18.81 -18.60 4.15
C ARG A 223 18.07 -17.59 3.28
N TRP A 224 18.60 -17.31 2.09
CA TRP A 224 17.84 -16.52 1.12
C TRP A 224 16.60 -17.29 0.66
N VAL A 225 15.46 -16.62 0.62
CA VAL A 225 14.18 -17.19 0.18
C VAL A 225 13.77 -16.65 -1.18
N GLU A 226 13.03 -17.46 -1.94
CA GLU A 226 12.41 -17.06 -3.19
C GLU A 226 11.17 -16.19 -2.94
N LEU A 227 10.79 -15.40 -3.94
CA LEU A 227 9.65 -14.46 -3.84
C LEU A 227 8.36 -15.15 -3.39
N HIS A 228 8.07 -16.33 -3.92
CA HIS A 228 6.85 -17.09 -3.63
C HIS A 228 6.80 -17.60 -2.19
N GLU A 229 7.95 -17.86 -1.54
CA GLU A 229 8.00 -18.35 -0.16
C GLU A 229 7.44 -17.32 0.86
N THR A 230 7.31 -16.06 0.46
CA THR A 230 6.66 -15.06 1.31
C THR A 230 5.14 -15.30 1.43
N ALA A 231 4.54 -16.09 0.54
CA ALA A 231 3.15 -16.53 0.66
C ALA A 231 2.95 -17.38 1.92
N GLU A 232 3.87 -18.31 2.20
CA GLU A 232 3.83 -19.16 3.41
C GLU A 232 3.93 -18.33 4.71
N LEU A 233 4.70 -17.23 4.68
CA LEU A 233 4.77 -16.29 5.81
C LEU A 233 3.43 -15.59 6.06
N LEU A 234 2.65 -15.34 5.02
CA LEU A 234 1.40 -14.58 5.10
C LEU A 234 0.14 -15.46 5.22
N GLU A 235 0.23 -16.73 4.86
CA GLU A 235 -0.87 -17.69 4.87
C GLU A 235 -1.63 -17.78 6.22
N PRO A 236 -0.95 -17.80 7.39
CA PRO A 236 -1.64 -17.90 8.68
C PRO A 236 -2.60 -16.74 8.98
N TYR A 237 -2.46 -15.63 8.26
CA TYR A 237 -3.25 -14.41 8.52
C TYR A 237 -4.52 -14.33 7.66
N GLY A 238 -4.70 -15.22 6.68
CA GLY A 238 -5.93 -15.34 5.88
C GLY A 238 -6.39 -14.01 5.27
N GLU A 239 -7.62 -13.62 5.56
CA GLU A 239 -8.24 -12.36 5.08
C GLU A 239 -7.52 -11.09 5.57
N TRP A 240 -6.61 -11.21 6.50
CA TRP A 240 -5.79 -10.12 7.04
C TRP A 240 -4.36 -10.11 6.51
N ALA A 241 -4.02 -10.95 5.52
CA ALA A 241 -2.66 -11.12 5.00
C ALA A 241 -2.01 -9.81 4.54
N GLY A 242 -2.77 -8.90 3.94
CA GLY A 242 -2.29 -7.57 3.53
C GLY A 242 -1.93 -6.69 4.73
N LEU A 243 -2.80 -6.62 5.72
CA LEU A 243 -2.53 -5.86 6.95
C LEU A 243 -1.40 -6.47 7.76
N ALA A 244 -1.34 -7.80 7.87
CA ALA A 244 -0.25 -8.51 8.53
C ALA A 244 1.09 -8.20 7.87
N GLY A 245 1.17 -8.19 6.53
CA GLY A 245 2.35 -7.77 5.79
C GLY A 245 2.83 -6.37 6.16
N VAL A 246 1.91 -5.41 6.30
CA VAL A 246 2.24 -4.04 6.74
C VAL A 246 2.80 -4.02 8.16
N TYR A 247 2.17 -4.73 9.11
CA TYR A 247 2.65 -4.82 10.49
C TYR A 247 4.00 -5.53 10.60
N LEU A 248 4.22 -6.59 9.81
CA LEU A 248 5.51 -7.27 9.74
C LEU A 248 6.63 -6.35 9.22
N LEU A 249 6.39 -5.61 8.14
CA LEU A 249 7.37 -4.69 7.56
C LEU A 249 7.68 -3.52 8.51
N LYS A 250 6.66 -2.87 9.06
CA LYS A 250 6.83 -1.77 10.02
C LYS A 250 7.45 -2.25 11.33
N GLY A 251 6.99 -3.39 11.84
CA GLY A 251 7.52 -4.00 13.04
C GLY A 251 8.98 -4.41 12.88
N TRP A 252 9.35 -4.98 11.73
CA TRP A 252 10.74 -5.32 11.45
C TRP A 252 11.64 -4.08 11.39
N SER A 253 11.22 -3.02 10.71
CA SER A 253 11.98 -1.76 10.70
C SER A 253 12.10 -1.13 12.10
N ALA A 254 11.19 -1.41 13.00
CA ALA A 254 11.22 -0.98 14.41
C ALA A 254 11.90 -1.99 15.36
N GLY A 255 12.45 -3.11 14.85
CA GLY A 255 13.08 -4.13 15.69
C GLY A 255 12.12 -4.97 16.53
N LEU A 256 10.82 -4.99 16.17
CA LEU A 256 9.75 -5.65 16.93
C LEU A 256 9.49 -7.10 16.49
N VAL A 257 10.09 -7.57 15.39
CA VAL A 257 9.88 -8.93 14.89
C VAL A 257 10.92 -9.87 15.50
N PRO A 258 10.52 -10.83 16.35
CA PRO A 258 11.44 -11.73 17.01
C PRO A 258 12.22 -12.59 16.01
N GLY A 259 13.51 -12.80 16.28
CA GLY A 259 14.39 -13.64 15.45
C GLY A 259 14.85 -13.04 14.12
N ALA A 260 14.36 -11.84 13.75
CA ALA A 260 14.72 -11.18 12.51
C ALA A 260 15.48 -9.87 12.77
N SER A 261 16.81 -9.91 12.77
CA SER A 261 17.64 -8.70 12.80
C SER A 261 18.02 -8.25 11.39
N ALA A 262 18.22 -6.94 11.21
CA ALA A 262 18.68 -6.39 9.93
C ALA A 262 20.07 -6.92 9.55
N ASP A 263 20.95 -7.18 10.53
CA ASP A 263 22.28 -7.73 10.31
C ASP A 263 22.21 -9.18 9.83
N ARG A 264 21.29 -9.97 10.38
CA ARG A 264 21.06 -11.35 9.91
C ARG A 264 20.62 -11.39 8.45
N ALA A 265 19.76 -10.46 8.04
CA ALA A 265 19.32 -10.33 6.64
C ALA A 265 20.50 -9.98 5.70
N ARG A 266 21.42 -9.10 6.12
CA ARG A 266 22.63 -8.76 5.35
C ARG A 266 23.57 -9.96 5.20
N LEU A 267 23.84 -10.68 6.28
CA LEU A 267 24.68 -11.89 6.27
C LEU A 267 24.13 -12.99 5.36
N VAL A 268 22.82 -13.19 5.38
CA VAL A 268 22.15 -14.17 4.51
C VAL A 268 22.28 -13.78 3.04
N ARG A 269 22.11 -12.49 2.72
CA ARG A 269 22.26 -11.99 1.34
C ARG A 269 23.68 -12.13 0.82
N SER A 270 24.70 -11.86 1.64
CA SER A 270 26.11 -11.97 1.24
C SER A 270 26.57 -13.42 1.00
N ARG A 271 25.86 -14.42 1.55
CA ARG A 271 26.13 -15.86 1.32
C ARG A 271 25.41 -16.43 0.10
N ALA A 272 24.39 -15.70 -0.41
CA ALA A 272 23.61 -16.12 -1.57
C ALA A 272 24.06 -15.43 -2.88
N ALA A 273 24.94 -14.44 -2.81
CA ALA A 273 25.57 -13.75 -3.95
C ALA A 273 26.93 -14.35 -4.30
#